data_04606eb0c6deeff02e87b9148247e4c7
#
_entry.id   04606eb0c6deeff02e87b9148247e4c7
#
_cell.length_a   1.000
_cell.length_b   1.000
_cell.length_c   1.000
_cell.angle_alpha   90.00
_cell.angle_beta   90.00
_cell.angle_gamma   90.00
#
_symmetry.space_group_name_H-M   'P 1'
#
loop_
_entity.id
_entity.type
_entity.pdbx_description
1 polymer ?
#
loop_
_entity_poly.entity_id
_entity_poly.type
_entity_poly.pdbx_seq_one_letter_code
_entity_poly.pdbx_strand_id
1 'polypeptide(L)'
;MNSFLFEELMKDVRSKTRSYNGAKSELWALINFLKKHETLSIPDRRRLLAEAYSPLSVKDIRPRFAMDLEQYKIGVSFRSSLVHTRLWKKSLKKQGAFIAPGGNSKSGDRKFAQQLGVPVPEVFAENERAEEIRLRPRTVLKPEHGSASNGVFYIDEDLSLFSFSSFYKYETLTEALSEVKSKKLQKSPVWKLEQAITSSDGELAHDFKVWAFYGRLAVVQEIKRNPVKNGSNEYFYHRPTGGEFRMNGARKRLDTEGFPVQILDYAQRISLASPVPFLRIDFLAADENAFLGEITPHPGGTYAGQLFDEADKELGEMFYEAEARLYLDLLKGKKFPEFFGCYDSGLDLGKREEKFN
;
A
#
# COMPACT_ATOMS: atom_id res chain seq x y z
N MET A 1 -20.25 -31.29 13.83
CA MET A 1 -20.76 -30.21 12.96
C MET A 1 -22.03 -30.71 12.30
N ASN A 2 -23.13 -30.01 12.41
CA ASN A 2 -24.46 -30.49 12.02
C ASN A 2 -24.54 -30.66 10.49
N SER A 3 -24.53 -31.89 10.00
CA SER A 3 -24.58 -32.27 8.56
C SER A 3 -25.76 -31.59 7.84
N PHE A 4 -26.88 -31.44 8.52
CA PHE A 4 -28.08 -30.80 7.97
C PHE A 4 -27.85 -29.31 7.67
N LEU A 5 -27.24 -28.55 8.59
CA LEU A 5 -26.91 -27.14 8.39
C LEU A 5 -25.93 -26.93 7.21
N PHE A 6 -24.96 -27.85 7.08
CA PHE A 6 -24.01 -27.79 5.96
C PHE A 6 -24.72 -27.95 4.60
N GLU A 7 -25.61 -28.93 4.46
CA GLU A 7 -26.35 -29.17 3.22
C GLU A 7 -27.29 -28.00 2.87
N GLU A 8 -27.92 -27.41 3.88
CA GLU A 8 -28.79 -26.25 3.71
C GLU A 8 -28.02 -25.02 3.23
N LEU A 9 -26.88 -24.73 3.85
CA LEU A 9 -25.98 -23.67 3.42
C LEU A 9 -25.41 -23.91 2.01
N MET A 10 -25.05 -25.15 1.69
CA MET A 10 -24.57 -25.51 0.34
C MET A 10 -25.65 -25.32 -0.73
N LYS A 11 -26.92 -25.61 -0.42
CA LYS A 11 -28.05 -25.35 -1.31
C LYS A 11 -28.21 -23.86 -1.60
N ASP A 12 -28.11 -23.03 -0.56
CA ASP A 12 -28.19 -21.56 -0.71
C ASP A 12 -27.03 -21.01 -1.52
N VAL A 13 -25.79 -21.41 -1.25
CA VAL A 13 -24.60 -21.05 -2.04
C VAL A 13 -24.80 -21.41 -3.52
N ARG A 14 -25.26 -22.63 -3.82
CA ARG A 14 -25.52 -23.06 -5.21
C ARG A 14 -26.61 -22.23 -5.88
N SER A 15 -27.67 -21.87 -5.15
CA SER A 15 -28.75 -21.01 -5.65
C SER A 15 -28.24 -19.62 -6.03
N LYS A 16 -27.50 -18.96 -5.12
CA LYS A 16 -26.91 -17.63 -5.37
C LYS A 16 -25.92 -17.67 -6.53
N THR A 17 -25.10 -18.71 -6.64
CA THR A 17 -24.16 -18.89 -7.75
C THR A 17 -24.89 -19.02 -9.10
N ARG A 18 -26.00 -19.73 -9.16
CA ARG A 18 -26.81 -19.83 -10.38
C ARG A 18 -27.40 -18.49 -10.79
N SER A 19 -27.97 -17.73 -9.84
CA SER A 19 -28.49 -16.39 -10.09
C SER A 19 -27.42 -15.44 -10.63
N TYR A 20 -26.23 -15.45 -10.03
CA TYR A 20 -25.08 -14.65 -10.48
C TYR A 20 -24.65 -15.01 -11.92
N ASN A 21 -24.56 -16.30 -12.23
CA ASN A 21 -24.21 -16.76 -13.58
C ASN A 21 -25.30 -16.44 -14.60
N GLY A 22 -26.58 -16.48 -14.21
CA GLY A 22 -27.71 -16.06 -15.05
C GLY A 22 -27.61 -14.58 -15.43
N ALA A 23 -27.39 -13.71 -14.45
CA ALA A 23 -27.23 -12.27 -14.68
C ALA A 23 -26.05 -11.95 -15.62
N LYS A 24 -24.93 -12.68 -15.51
CA LYS A 24 -23.80 -12.54 -16.46
C LYS A 24 -24.18 -12.93 -17.88
N SER A 25 -24.96 -14.00 -18.05
CA SER A 25 -25.39 -14.44 -19.37
C SER A 25 -26.30 -13.40 -20.04
N GLU A 26 -27.17 -12.76 -19.27
CA GLU A 26 -28.04 -11.67 -19.74
C GLU A 26 -27.21 -10.44 -20.15
N LEU A 27 -26.20 -10.05 -19.35
CA LEU A 27 -25.27 -8.98 -19.73
C LEU A 27 -24.53 -9.29 -21.03
N TRP A 28 -24.09 -10.53 -21.23
CA TRP A 28 -23.45 -10.94 -22.48
C TRP A 28 -24.42 -10.87 -23.69
N ALA A 29 -25.66 -11.23 -23.51
CA ALA A 29 -26.69 -11.09 -24.57
C ALA A 29 -26.87 -9.60 -24.91
N LEU A 30 -26.96 -8.73 -23.91
CA LEU A 30 -27.06 -7.29 -24.09
C LEU A 30 -25.82 -6.70 -24.79
N ILE A 31 -24.60 -7.06 -24.37
CA ILE A 31 -23.36 -6.63 -25.02
C ILE A 31 -23.34 -6.99 -26.50
N ASN A 32 -23.69 -8.22 -26.82
CA ASN A 32 -23.76 -8.69 -28.24
C ASN A 32 -24.83 -7.93 -29.05
N PHE A 33 -25.97 -7.61 -28.44
CA PHE A 33 -27.01 -6.77 -29.05
C PHE A 33 -26.47 -5.34 -29.29
N LEU A 34 -25.92 -4.69 -28.29
CA LEU A 34 -25.38 -3.34 -28.41
C LEU A 34 -24.28 -3.19 -29.45
N LYS A 35 -23.41 -4.20 -29.59
CA LYS A 35 -22.36 -4.22 -30.62
C LYS A 35 -22.89 -4.18 -32.03
N LYS A 36 -24.05 -4.79 -32.26
CA LYS A 36 -24.69 -4.90 -33.57
C LYS A 36 -25.75 -3.82 -33.82
N HIS A 37 -26.03 -2.97 -32.85
CA HIS A 37 -27.12 -2.01 -32.93
C HIS A 37 -26.70 -0.77 -33.74
N GLU A 38 -27.17 -0.67 -34.99
CA GLU A 38 -26.77 0.34 -35.96
C GLU A 38 -27.42 1.70 -35.75
N THR A 39 -28.59 1.75 -35.11
CA THR A 39 -29.36 3.01 -34.89
C THR A 39 -28.83 3.85 -33.76
N LEU A 40 -27.99 3.32 -32.86
CA LEU A 40 -27.33 4.08 -31.81
C LEU A 40 -26.15 4.86 -32.39
N SER A 41 -26.00 6.11 -31.94
CA SER A 41 -24.76 6.86 -32.23
C SER A 41 -23.54 6.15 -31.67
N ILE A 42 -22.38 6.32 -32.32
CA ILE A 42 -21.12 5.70 -31.85
C ILE A 42 -20.80 6.09 -30.39
N PRO A 43 -20.92 7.37 -29.97
CA PRO A 43 -20.71 7.76 -28.59
C PRO A 43 -21.65 7.07 -27.60
N ASP A 44 -22.96 7.04 -27.90
CA ASP A 44 -23.95 6.42 -27.01
C ASP A 44 -23.73 4.91 -26.86
N ARG A 45 -23.48 4.24 -27.99
CA ARG A 45 -23.15 2.81 -28.00
C ARG A 45 -21.92 2.51 -27.17
N ARG A 46 -20.84 3.32 -27.28
CA ARG A 46 -19.63 3.17 -26.46
C ARG A 46 -19.94 3.33 -24.97
N ARG A 47 -20.75 4.32 -24.60
CA ARG A 47 -21.15 4.55 -23.21
C ARG A 47 -21.94 3.38 -22.64
N LEU A 48 -22.93 2.88 -23.38
CA LEU A 48 -23.73 1.71 -22.97
C LEU A 48 -22.89 0.44 -22.86
N LEU A 49 -21.94 0.23 -23.76
CA LEU A 49 -21.03 -0.92 -23.69
C LEU A 49 -20.10 -0.82 -22.48
N ALA A 50 -19.59 0.36 -22.16
CA ALA A 50 -18.75 0.56 -20.98
C ALA A 50 -19.53 0.20 -19.70
N GLU A 51 -20.77 0.64 -19.56
CA GLU A 51 -21.64 0.27 -18.44
C GLU A 51 -21.93 -1.23 -18.38
N ALA A 52 -22.26 -1.85 -19.52
CA ALA A 52 -22.57 -3.28 -19.57
C ALA A 52 -21.34 -4.17 -19.26
N TYR A 53 -20.15 -3.69 -19.59
CA TYR A 53 -18.91 -4.39 -19.26
C TYR A 53 -18.44 -4.16 -17.81
N SER A 54 -18.83 -3.06 -17.17
CA SER A 54 -18.35 -2.66 -15.85
C SER A 54 -18.45 -3.75 -14.76
N PRO A 55 -19.54 -4.52 -14.64
CA PRO A 55 -19.65 -5.58 -13.63
C PRO A 55 -18.93 -6.89 -14.00
N LEU A 56 -18.38 -7.00 -15.21
CA LEU A 56 -17.67 -8.21 -15.66
C LEU A 56 -16.20 -8.16 -15.25
N SER A 57 -15.63 -9.31 -14.94
CA SER A 57 -14.19 -9.49 -14.66
C SER A 57 -13.45 -10.04 -15.88
N VAL A 58 -12.11 -9.96 -15.88
CA VAL A 58 -11.27 -10.49 -16.98
C VAL A 58 -11.59 -11.96 -17.31
N LYS A 59 -11.86 -12.78 -16.28
CA LYS A 59 -12.22 -14.20 -16.46
C LYS A 59 -13.53 -14.42 -17.19
N ASP A 60 -14.39 -13.41 -17.21
CA ASP A 60 -15.69 -13.47 -17.88
C ASP A 60 -15.56 -13.09 -19.37
N ILE A 61 -14.41 -12.51 -19.79
CA ILE A 61 -14.16 -12.05 -21.15
C ILE A 61 -13.50 -13.16 -21.97
N ARG A 62 -14.06 -13.49 -23.11
CA ARG A 62 -13.45 -14.46 -24.02
C ARG A 62 -12.18 -13.86 -24.66
N PRO A 63 -11.07 -14.63 -24.83
CA PRO A 63 -9.81 -14.12 -25.37
C PRO A 63 -9.94 -13.38 -26.71
N ARG A 64 -10.86 -13.79 -27.57
CA ARG A 64 -11.13 -13.12 -28.87
C ARG A 64 -11.66 -11.69 -28.74
N PHE A 65 -12.11 -11.29 -27.55
CA PHE A 65 -12.57 -9.93 -27.24
C PHE A 65 -11.52 -9.13 -26.46
N ALA A 66 -10.25 -9.53 -26.51
CA ALA A 66 -9.17 -8.83 -25.80
C ALA A 66 -9.10 -7.33 -26.17
N MET A 67 -9.39 -6.98 -27.43
CA MET A 67 -9.46 -5.57 -27.87
C MET A 67 -10.56 -4.77 -27.13
N ASP A 68 -11.65 -5.43 -26.73
CA ASP A 68 -12.69 -4.78 -25.94
C ASP A 68 -12.20 -4.45 -24.51
N LEU A 69 -11.29 -5.28 -23.97
CA LEU A 69 -10.66 -5.03 -22.67
C LEU A 69 -9.92 -3.70 -22.68
N GLU A 70 -9.12 -3.45 -23.71
CA GLU A 70 -8.37 -2.20 -23.88
C GLU A 70 -9.33 -1.02 -24.12
N GLN A 71 -10.25 -1.15 -25.06
CA GLN A 71 -11.16 -0.07 -25.45
C GLN A 71 -12.10 0.37 -24.32
N TYR A 72 -12.60 -0.56 -23.52
CA TYR A 72 -13.54 -0.29 -22.44
C TYR A 72 -12.89 -0.37 -21.04
N LYS A 73 -11.56 -0.60 -20.98
CA LYS A 73 -10.79 -0.73 -19.74
C LYS A 73 -11.41 -1.72 -18.77
N ILE A 74 -11.80 -2.89 -19.31
CA ILE A 74 -12.52 -3.93 -18.59
C ILE A 74 -11.54 -4.75 -17.74
N GLY A 75 -11.94 -5.05 -16.53
CA GLY A 75 -11.22 -5.97 -15.64
C GLY A 75 -9.94 -5.39 -15.04
N VAL A 76 -9.68 -4.11 -15.26
CA VAL A 76 -8.59 -3.39 -14.63
C VAL A 76 -9.06 -2.95 -13.25
N SER A 77 -8.50 -3.53 -12.21
CA SER A 77 -8.83 -3.23 -10.82
C SER A 77 -7.56 -3.25 -9.98
N PHE A 78 -7.30 -2.18 -9.26
CA PHE A 78 -6.17 -2.10 -8.36
C PHE A 78 -6.24 -3.14 -7.25
N ARG A 79 -7.45 -3.35 -6.68
CA ARG A 79 -7.69 -4.40 -5.66
C ARG A 79 -7.32 -5.79 -6.18
N SER A 80 -7.75 -6.11 -7.41
CA SER A 80 -7.43 -7.39 -8.05
C SER A 80 -5.93 -7.54 -8.32
N SER A 81 -5.27 -6.49 -8.80
CA SER A 81 -3.82 -6.46 -9.04
C SER A 81 -3.02 -6.69 -7.76
N LEU A 82 -3.41 -6.08 -6.63
CA LEU A 82 -2.79 -6.34 -5.34
C LEU A 82 -2.94 -7.79 -4.89
N VAL A 83 -4.12 -8.39 -5.06
CA VAL A 83 -4.36 -9.81 -4.73
C VAL A 83 -3.49 -10.71 -5.59
N HIS A 84 -3.47 -10.48 -6.91
CA HIS A 84 -2.64 -11.22 -7.86
C HIS A 84 -1.16 -11.15 -7.49
N THR A 85 -0.64 -9.95 -7.21
CA THR A 85 0.76 -9.74 -6.80
C THR A 85 1.10 -10.49 -5.50
N ARG A 86 0.17 -10.55 -4.53
CA ARG A 86 0.38 -11.34 -3.30
C ARG A 86 0.51 -12.83 -3.59
N LEU A 87 -0.34 -13.37 -4.46
CA LEU A 87 -0.31 -14.77 -4.85
C LEU A 87 0.99 -15.10 -5.60
N TRP A 88 1.38 -14.24 -6.52
CA TRP A 88 2.62 -14.36 -7.27
C TRP A 88 3.86 -14.34 -6.35
N LYS A 89 3.96 -13.37 -5.42
CA LYS A 89 5.03 -13.31 -4.42
C LYS A 89 5.07 -14.56 -3.54
N LYS A 90 3.90 -15.09 -3.14
CA LYS A 90 3.82 -16.35 -2.38
C LYS A 90 4.38 -17.52 -3.20
N SER A 91 4.12 -17.56 -4.50
CA SER A 91 4.68 -18.57 -5.40
C SER A 91 6.20 -18.44 -5.54
N LEU A 92 6.72 -17.23 -5.73
CA LEU A 92 8.17 -16.97 -5.76
C LEU A 92 8.85 -17.38 -4.46
N LYS A 93 8.25 -17.03 -3.32
CA LYS A 93 8.80 -17.42 -2.00
C LYS A 93 8.91 -18.93 -1.83
N LYS A 94 7.96 -19.71 -2.37
CA LYS A 94 8.04 -21.18 -2.38
C LYS A 94 9.21 -21.70 -3.21
N GLN A 95 9.70 -20.91 -4.16
CA GLN A 95 10.86 -21.22 -5.01
C GLN A 95 12.15 -20.59 -4.48
N GLY A 96 12.13 -20.07 -3.23
CA GLY A 96 13.29 -19.46 -2.59
C GLY A 96 13.58 -18.01 -3.02
N ALA A 97 12.71 -17.38 -3.82
CA ALA A 97 12.92 -16.01 -4.30
C ALA A 97 12.10 -14.98 -3.50
N PHE A 98 12.70 -13.84 -3.21
CA PHE A 98 12.05 -12.72 -2.56
C PHE A 98 12.40 -11.40 -3.26
N ILE A 99 11.39 -10.69 -3.77
CA ILE A 99 11.59 -9.52 -4.64
C ILE A 99 10.82 -8.27 -4.20
N ALA A 100 10.39 -8.20 -2.96
CA ALA A 100 9.62 -7.06 -2.50
C ALA A 100 10.30 -6.35 -1.33
N PRO A 101 10.40 -5.01 -1.35
CA PRO A 101 10.76 -4.24 -0.17
C PRO A 101 9.69 -4.40 0.91
N GLY A 102 10.05 -4.10 2.14
CA GLY A 102 9.12 -4.09 3.26
C GLY A 102 8.72 -5.47 3.79
N GLY A 103 8.06 -5.44 4.91
CA GLY A 103 7.46 -6.62 5.54
C GLY A 103 8.32 -7.37 6.53
N ASN A 104 9.65 -7.34 6.43
CA ASN A 104 10.51 -8.02 7.39
C ASN A 104 11.72 -7.21 7.88
N SER A 105 11.98 -6.02 7.35
CA SER A 105 13.17 -5.25 7.74
C SER A 105 13.00 -3.75 7.50
N LYS A 106 12.58 -3.04 8.52
CA LYS A 106 12.62 -1.55 8.52
C LYS A 106 14.04 -1.03 8.34
N SER A 107 15.04 -1.79 8.78
CA SER A 107 16.46 -1.47 8.56
C SER A 107 16.85 -1.60 7.08
N GLY A 108 16.30 -2.55 6.35
CA GLY A 108 16.46 -2.66 4.89
C GLY A 108 15.88 -1.46 4.14
N ASP A 109 14.66 -1.04 4.49
CA ASP A 109 14.02 0.14 3.89
C ASP A 109 14.85 1.40 4.11
N ARG A 110 15.41 1.58 5.33
CA ARG A 110 16.28 2.70 5.66
C ARG A 110 17.58 2.69 4.84
N LYS A 111 18.28 1.55 4.79
CA LYS A 111 19.50 1.42 3.98
C LYS A 111 19.25 1.69 2.51
N PHE A 112 18.15 1.16 1.98
CA PHE A 112 17.76 1.36 0.60
C PHE A 112 17.47 2.85 0.29
N ALA A 113 16.71 3.53 1.16
CA ALA A 113 16.46 4.96 1.04
C ALA A 113 17.77 5.79 1.06
N GLN A 114 18.68 5.49 2.00
CA GLN A 114 19.96 6.18 2.12
C GLN A 114 20.83 6.01 0.86
N GLN A 115 20.87 4.80 0.26
CA GLN A 115 21.58 4.57 -1.01
C GLN A 115 21.00 5.40 -2.18
N LEU A 116 19.71 5.72 -2.11
CA LEU A 116 19.02 6.55 -3.10
C LEU A 116 19.06 8.06 -2.77
N GLY A 117 19.78 8.47 -1.70
CA GLY A 117 19.84 9.86 -1.26
C GLY A 117 18.51 10.37 -0.68
N VAL A 118 17.67 9.48 -0.14
CA VAL A 118 16.41 9.83 0.53
C VAL A 118 16.65 9.93 2.03
N PRO A 119 16.30 11.06 2.67
CA PRO A 119 16.48 11.24 4.10
C PRO A 119 15.70 10.22 4.92
N VAL A 120 16.29 9.81 6.05
CA VAL A 120 15.68 8.90 7.02
C VAL A 120 15.86 9.47 8.44
N PRO A 121 14.96 9.22 9.40
CA PRO A 121 15.15 9.64 10.78
C PRO A 121 16.45 9.08 11.38
N GLU A 122 17.13 9.86 12.19
CA GLU A 122 18.29 9.40 12.96
C GLU A 122 17.86 8.28 13.93
N VAL A 123 18.68 7.24 14.07
CA VAL A 123 18.43 6.14 14.99
C VAL A 123 19.42 6.21 16.14
N PHE A 124 18.91 6.24 17.36
CA PHE A 124 19.69 6.33 18.59
C PHE A 124 19.92 4.99 19.27
N ALA A 125 18.98 4.04 19.10
CA ALA A 125 19.10 2.66 19.55
C ALA A 125 18.32 1.73 18.60
N GLU A 126 18.81 0.54 18.35
CA GLU A 126 18.22 -0.44 17.41
C GLU A 126 18.52 -1.87 17.88
N ASN A 127 17.55 -2.78 17.73
CA ASN A 127 17.68 -4.19 18.13
C ASN A 127 17.91 -4.42 19.63
N GLU A 128 17.44 -3.52 20.46
CA GLU A 128 17.55 -3.60 21.93
C GLU A 128 16.20 -3.96 22.55
N ARG A 129 16.20 -4.45 23.79
CA ARG A 129 14.97 -4.59 24.57
C ARG A 129 14.50 -3.20 24.99
N ALA A 130 13.19 -2.96 25.02
CA ALA A 130 12.66 -1.63 25.35
C ALA A 130 13.14 -1.13 26.71
N GLU A 131 13.27 -2.04 27.69
CA GLU A 131 13.71 -1.72 29.05
C GLU A 131 15.19 -1.33 29.15
N GLU A 132 16.00 -1.67 28.14
CA GLU A 132 17.45 -1.38 28.06
C GLU A 132 17.73 -0.07 27.34
N ILE A 133 16.75 0.44 26.58
CA ILE A 133 16.88 1.68 25.80
C ILE A 133 16.84 2.90 26.73
N ARG A 134 17.89 3.71 26.68
CA ARG A 134 17.88 5.01 27.35
C ARG A 134 16.98 5.98 26.60
N LEU A 135 15.83 6.32 27.18
CA LEU A 135 14.89 7.27 26.60
C LEU A 135 15.53 8.66 26.43
N ARG A 136 15.13 9.35 25.38
CA ARG A 136 15.53 10.71 25.05
C ARG A 136 14.28 11.54 24.72
N PRO A 137 14.24 12.82 25.09
CA PRO A 137 13.15 13.72 24.68
C PRO A 137 13.07 13.83 23.15
N ARG A 138 11.90 14.12 22.65
CA ARG A 138 11.60 14.30 21.20
C ARG A 138 12.05 13.13 20.34
N THR A 139 11.80 11.92 20.81
CA THR A 139 12.09 10.68 20.07
C THR A 139 10.87 9.81 19.95
N VAL A 140 10.95 8.80 19.07
CA VAL A 140 9.92 7.79 18.91
C VAL A 140 10.48 6.43 19.27
N LEU A 141 9.87 5.78 20.25
CA LEU A 141 10.13 4.39 20.63
C LEU A 141 9.14 3.49 19.92
N LYS A 142 9.64 2.50 19.18
CA LYS A 142 8.78 1.56 18.43
C LYS A 142 9.36 0.16 18.35
N PRO A 143 8.53 -0.92 18.29
CA PRO A 143 9.04 -2.26 18.04
C PRO A 143 9.63 -2.34 16.63
N GLU A 144 10.72 -3.12 16.47
CA GLU A 144 11.36 -3.34 15.16
C GLU A 144 10.37 -3.96 14.15
N HIS A 145 9.52 -4.87 14.62
CA HIS A 145 8.46 -5.46 13.81
C HIS A 145 7.09 -5.10 14.39
N GLY A 146 6.28 -4.42 13.59
CA GLY A 146 4.95 -3.98 14.00
C GLY A 146 4.17 -3.37 12.84
N SER A 147 2.89 -3.13 13.05
CA SER A 147 2.00 -2.50 12.07
C SER A 147 0.91 -1.69 12.77
N ALA A 148 0.29 -0.76 12.06
CA ALA A 148 -0.84 0.04 12.54
C ALA A 148 -0.52 0.87 13.81
N SER A 149 0.69 1.38 13.93
CA SER A 149 1.17 2.16 15.08
C SER A 149 1.09 1.43 16.45
N ASN A 150 0.92 0.10 16.45
CA ASN A 150 0.89 -0.69 17.67
C ASN A 150 2.24 -0.67 18.37
N GLY A 151 2.27 -0.21 19.63
CA GLY A 151 3.49 -0.08 20.42
C GLY A 151 4.40 1.07 19.97
N VAL A 152 3.89 2.04 19.21
CA VAL A 152 4.64 3.24 18.85
C VAL A 152 4.34 4.34 19.84
N PHE A 153 5.40 4.87 20.48
CA PHE A 153 5.32 5.92 21.50
C PHE A 153 6.16 7.11 21.09
N TYR A 154 5.58 8.29 21.17
CA TYR A 154 6.34 9.55 21.18
C TYR A 154 6.80 9.83 22.61
N ILE A 155 8.05 10.23 22.77
CA ILE A 155 8.64 10.59 24.05
C ILE A 155 8.75 12.11 24.10
N ASP A 156 8.01 12.69 25.05
CA ASP A 156 7.92 14.14 25.25
C ASP A 156 9.15 14.69 25.97
N GLU A 157 9.20 16.01 26.19
CA GLU A 157 10.29 16.71 26.88
C GLU A 157 10.50 16.23 28.33
N ASP A 158 9.42 15.86 29.01
CA ASP A 158 9.40 15.32 30.36
C ASP A 158 9.66 13.82 30.46
N LEU A 159 10.00 13.17 29.33
CA LEU A 159 10.18 11.73 29.17
C LEU A 159 8.89 10.91 29.35
N SER A 160 7.73 11.52 29.42
CA SER A 160 6.46 10.81 29.32
C SER A 160 6.26 10.24 27.92
N LEU A 161 5.49 9.16 27.82
CA LEU A 161 5.28 8.41 26.57
C LEU A 161 3.84 8.59 26.09
N PHE A 162 3.69 9.08 24.88
CA PHE A 162 2.40 9.19 24.22
C PHE A 162 2.19 8.04 23.20
N SER A 163 1.14 7.25 23.38
CA SER A 163 0.82 6.13 22.47
C SER A 163 0.05 6.58 21.25
N PHE A 164 0.55 6.30 20.04
CA PHE A 164 -0.17 6.56 18.78
C PHE A 164 -1.33 5.59 18.51
N SER A 165 -1.42 4.48 19.24
CA SER A 165 -2.48 3.50 19.04
C SER A 165 -3.65 3.66 20.01
N SER A 166 -3.39 4.05 21.26
CA SER A 166 -4.41 4.25 22.29
C SER A 166 -4.76 5.72 22.54
N PHE A 167 -3.94 6.65 22.03
CA PHE A 167 -4.05 8.08 22.29
C PHE A 167 -3.98 8.43 23.79
N TYR A 168 -3.18 7.64 24.52
CA TYR A 168 -3.01 7.78 25.96
C TYR A 168 -1.57 8.17 26.31
N LYS A 169 -1.40 9.03 27.33
CA LYS A 169 -0.10 9.44 27.87
C LYS A 169 0.24 8.59 29.10
N TYR A 170 1.42 8.01 29.11
CA TYR A 170 2.00 7.23 30.20
C TYR A 170 3.13 8.01 30.83
N GLU A 171 3.21 8.01 32.15
CA GLU A 171 4.28 8.67 32.90
C GLU A 171 5.58 7.84 32.89
N THR A 172 5.47 6.53 32.69
CA THR A 172 6.62 5.63 32.73
C THR A 172 6.64 4.63 31.58
N LEU A 173 7.84 4.19 31.18
CA LEU A 173 8.01 3.13 30.19
C LEU A 173 7.34 1.81 30.62
N THR A 174 7.39 1.48 31.91
CA THR A 174 6.81 0.25 32.46
C THR A 174 5.30 0.22 32.25
N GLU A 175 4.60 1.32 32.48
CA GLU A 175 3.15 1.43 32.22
C GLU A 175 2.85 1.28 30.73
N ALA A 176 3.57 1.98 29.87
CA ALA A 176 3.40 1.91 28.42
C ALA A 176 3.62 0.48 27.89
N LEU A 177 4.65 -0.21 28.35
CA LEU A 177 4.92 -1.61 27.95
C LEU A 177 3.89 -2.59 28.52
N SER A 178 3.30 -2.30 29.68
CA SER A 178 2.22 -3.12 30.25
C SER A 178 0.97 -3.11 29.38
N GLU A 179 0.62 -1.97 28.77
CA GLU A 179 -0.47 -1.90 27.77
C GLU A 179 -0.17 -2.76 26.56
N VAL A 180 1.04 -2.63 25.99
CA VAL A 180 1.46 -3.39 24.81
C VAL A 180 1.36 -4.90 25.06
N LYS A 181 1.81 -5.34 26.24
CA LYS A 181 1.73 -6.76 26.67
C LYS A 181 0.29 -7.21 26.85
N SER A 182 -0.55 -6.44 27.56
CA SER A 182 -1.95 -6.78 27.85
C SER A 182 -2.80 -6.92 26.60
N LYS A 183 -2.58 -6.06 25.60
CA LYS A 183 -3.29 -6.07 24.33
C LYS A 183 -2.68 -7.02 23.30
N LYS A 184 -1.60 -7.75 23.63
CA LYS A 184 -0.86 -8.63 22.70
C LYS A 184 -0.41 -7.91 21.41
N LEU A 185 -0.07 -6.63 21.53
CA LEU A 185 0.32 -5.80 20.41
C LEU A 185 1.78 -5.99 20.01
N GLN A 186 2.59 -6.54 20.91
CA GLN A 186 4.01 -6.78 20.68
C GLN A 186 4.22 -7.98 19.78
N LYS A 187 4.82 -7.76 18.63
CA LYS A 187 5.23 -8.82 17.68
C LYS A 187 6.73 -9.05 17.64
N SER A 188 7.51 -8.18 18.29
CA SER A 188 8.97 -8.25 18.33
C SER A 188 9.46 -8.04 19.75
N PRO A 189 10.45 -8.82 20.24
CA PRO A 189 11.09 -8.60 21.52
C PRO A 189 12.05 -7.41 21.50
N VAL A 190 12.43 -6.93 20.32
CA VAL A 190 13.41 -5.85 20.12
C VAL A 190 12.76 -4.59 19.60
N TRP A 191 13.33 -3.47 20.00
CA TRP A 191 12.80 -2.13 19.81
C TRP A 191 13.85 -1.22 19.17
N LYS A 192 13.38 -0.09 18.72
CA LYS A 192 14.17 0.98 18.14
C LYS A 192 13.75 2.33 18.73
N LEU A 193 14.75 3.18 19.00
CA LEU A 193 14.58 4.59 19.35
C LEU A 193 15.09 5.43 18.17
N GLU A 194 14.24 6.29 17.65
CA GLU A 194 14.59 7.16 16.53
C GLU A 194 14.14 8.60 16.75
N GLN A 195 14.69 9.52 15.98
CA GLN A 195 14.32 10.93 15.94
C GLN A 195 12.81 11.07 15.68
N ALA A 196 12.13 11.88 16.49
CA ALA A 196 10.80 12.37 16.14
C ALA A 196 10.95 13.50 15.12
N ILE A 197 10.17 13.43 14.04
CA ILE A 197 10.12 14.51 13.07
C ILE A 197 9.04 15.49 13.50
N THR A 198 9.44 16.75 13.71
CA THR A 198 8.57 17.84 14.14
C THR A 198 8.76 19.03 13.24
N SER A 199 7.73 19.86 13.14
CA SER A 199 7.79 21.19 12.53
C SER A 199 8.55 22.19 13.41
N SER A 200 8.81 23.38 12.89
CA SER A 200 9.49 24.47 13.57
C SER A 200 8.71 24.97 14.79
N ASP A 201 7.40 24.81 14.84
CA ASP A 201 6.53 25.11 15.98
C ASP A 201 6.38 23.95 16.97
N GLY A 202 7.07 22.82 16.74
CA GLY A 202 7.10 21.65 17.62
C GLY A 202 5.96 20.65 17.40
N GLU A 203 5.07 20.86 16.43
CA GLU A 203 4.04 19.87 16.09
C GLU A 203 4.67 18.64 15.43
N LEU A 204 4.09 17.47 15.68
CA LEU A 204 4.53 16.23 15.04
C LEU A 204 4.24 16.26 13.53
N ALA A 205 5.19 15.74 12.76
CA ALA A 205 5.09 15.61 11.31
C ALA A 205 3.80 14.94 10.86
N HIS A 206 3.27 15.40 9.73
CA HIS A 206 2.21 14.67 9.03
C HIS A 206 2.77 13.40 8.37
N ASP A 207 1.92 12.39 8.27
CA ASP A 207 2.17 11.14 7.57
C ASP A 207 1.73 11.32 6.10
N PHE A 208 2.65 11.26 5.16
CA PHE A 208 2.35 11.31 3.73
C PHE A 208 2.61 9.94 3.09
N LYS A 209 1.57 9.34 2.52
CA LYS A 209 1.66 8.04 1.86
C LYS A 209 1.54 8.24 0.36
N VAL A 210 2.64 8.02 -0.34
CA VAL A 210 2.71 8.18 -1.79
C VAL A 210 2.48 6.82 -2.48
N TRP A 211 1.53 6.78 -3.39
CA TRP A 211 1.21 5.61 -4.20
C TRP A 211 1.95 5.69 -5.52
N ALA A 212 2.99 4.88 -5.64
CA ALA A 212 3.93 4.91 -6.74
C ALA A 212 3.81 3.65 -7.63
N PHE A 213 3.64 3.86 -8.92
CA PHE A 213 3.42 2.86 -9.94
C PHE A 213 4.61 2.85 -10.91
N TYR A 214 5.70 2.22 -10.52
CA TYR A 214 6.95 2.13 -11.28
C TYR A 214 7.34 3.46 -11.96
N GLY A 215 7.64 4.44 -11.11
CA GLY A 215 8.04 5.79 -11.49
C GLY A 215 6.91 6.79 -11.72
N ARG A 216 5.65 6.38 -11.86
CA ARG A 216 4.50 7.28 -11.89
C ARG A 216 3.81 7.33 -10.55
N LEU A 217 3.44 8.51 -10.11
CA LEU A 217 2.78 8.73 -8.83
C LEU A 217 1.30 9.02 -9.07
N ALA A 218 0.42 8.40 -8.28
CA ALA A 218 -1.03 8.56 -8.44
C ALA A 218 -1.67 9.40 -7.35
N VAL A 219 -1.31 9.13 -6.10
CA VAL A 219 -1.96 9.69 -4.92
C VAL A 219 -0.91 10.01 -3.87
N VAL A 220 -1.08 11.13 -3.19
CA VAL A 220 -0.42 11.46 -1.94
C VAL A 220 -1.50 11.53 -0.86
N GLN A 221 -1.58 10.53 -0.01
CA GLN A 221 -2.47 10.54 1.13
C GLN A 221 -1.79 11.24 2.28
N GLU A 222 -2.34 12.35 2.72
CA GLU A 222 -1.94 13.07 3.92
C GLU A 222 -2.75 12.60 5.12
N ILE A 223 -2.09 12.41 6.25
CA ILE A 223 -2.72 12.04 7.52
C ILE A 223 -2.16 12.95 8.61
N LYS A 224 -3.02 13.79 9.17
CA LYS A 224 -2.73 14.49 10.41
C LYS A 224 -3.14 13.60 11.57
N ARG A 225 -2.17 13.22 12.37
CA ARG A 225 -2.40 12.46 13.60
C ARG A 225 -2.64 13.46 14.73
N ASN A 226 -3.80 13.40 15.36
CA ASN A 226 -4.12 14.26 16.51
C ASN A 226 -3.96 13.48 17.82
N PRO A 227 -2.79 13.52 18.46
CA PRO A 227 -2.54 12.79 19.68
C PRO A 227 -3.37 13.29 20.88
N VAL A 228 -3.72 14.57 20.91
CA VAL A 228 -4.33 15.23 22.07
C VAL A 228 -5.86 15.38 21.98
N LYS A 229 -6.45 15.26 20.80
CA LYS A 229 -7.89 15.45 20.57
C LYS A 229 -8.60 14.14 20.26
N ASN A 230 -8.95 13.38 21.28
CA ASN A 230 -9.85 12.20 21.18
C ASN A 230 -9.97 11.58 19.78
N GLY A 231 -8.86 11.20 19.22
CA GLY A 231 -8.68 10.00 18.46
C GLY A 231 -9.08 9.94 17.01
N SER A 232 -9.54 10.95 16.34
CA SER A 232 -9.77 10.78 14.90
C SER A 232 -8.65 11.42 14.08
N ASN A 233 -7.89 10.59 13.36
CA ASN A 233 -6.99 11.09 12.33
C ASN A 233 -7.78 11.84 11.27
N GLU A 234 -7.21 12.92 10.75
CA GLU A 234 -7.73 13.67 9.63
C GLU A 234 -6.99 13.25 8.36
N TYR A 235 -7.69 13.25 7.23
CA TYR A 235 -7.18 12.70 5.97
C TYR A 235 -7.45 13.65 4.82
N PHE A 236 -6.49 13.72 3.89
CA PHE A 236 -6.67 14.29 2.58
C PHE A 236 -5.97 13.44 1.53
N TYR A 237 -6.50 13.39 0.32
CA TYR A 237 -5.90 12.66 -0.79
C TYR A 237 -5.62 13.65 -1.92
N HIS A 238 -4.34 13.93 -2.13
CA HIS A 238 -3.88 14.84 -3.18
C HIS A 238 -3.58 14.08 -4.46
N ARG A 239 -3.81 14.71 -5.60
CA ARG A 239 -3.14 14.34 -6.85
C ARG A 239 -1.72 14.92 -6.83
N PRO A 240 -0.70 14.22 -7.34
CA PRO A 240 0.66 14.77 -7.43
C PRO A 240 0.75 16.05 -8.25
N THR A 241 -0.18 16.25 -9.20
CA THR A 241 -0.28 17.44 -10.05
C THR A 241 -1.13 18.56 -9.45
N GLY A 242 -1.59 18.40 -8.24
CA GLY A 242 -2.51 19.31 -7.56
C GLY A 242 -3.98 18.87 -7.60
N GLY A 243 -4.74 19.32 -6.63
CA GLY A 243 -6.15 18.97 -6.46
C GLY A 243 -6.41 17.66 -5.71
N GLU A 244 -7.67 17.38 -5.47
CA GLU A 244 -8.12 16.23 -4.70
C GLU A 244 -8.21 14.95 -5.56
N PHE A 245 -7.77 13.83 -5.00
CA PHE A 245 -8.05 12.50 -5.51
C PHE A 245 -9.21 11.87 -4.73
N ARG A 246 -10.31 11.57 -5.38
CA ARG A 246 -11.49 10.95 -4.73
C ARG A 246 -11.27 9.47 -4.49
N MET A 247 -10.67 9.15 -3.34
CA MET A 247 -10.29 7.79 -2.98
C MET A 247 -11.44 6.98 -2.37
N ASN A 248 -12.07 7.57 -1.35
CA ASN A 248 -13.17 6.96 -0.59
C ASN A 248 -13.98 8.03 0.13
N GLY A 249 -15.19 7.67 0.61
CA GLY A 249 -16.16 8.66 1.15
C GLY A 249 -16.22 8.80 2.66
N ALA A 250 -15.44 8.05 3.43
CA ALA A 250 -15.86 7.76 4.81
C ALA A 250 -14.99 8.38 5.91
N ARG A 251 -14.20 9.46 5.67
CA ARG A 251 -13.23 9.91 6.68
C ARG A 251 -13.27 11.41 6.92
N LYS A 252 -12.91 11.81 8.14
CA LYS A 252 -12.80 13.20 8.52
C LYS A 252 -11.80 13.90 7.60
N ARG A 253 -12.26 14.95 6.91
CA ARG A 253 -11.44 15.69 5.97
C ARG A 253 -10.48 16.60 6.73
N LEU A 254 -9.21 16.56 6.35
CA LEU A 254 -8.20 17.51 6.76
C LEU A 254 -8.33 18.77 5.88
N ASP A 255 -8.29 19.94 6.51
CA ASP A 255 -7.97 21.18 5.83
C ASP A 255 -6.44 21.24 5.66
N THR A 256 -5.96 21.35 4.43
CA THR A 256 -4.54 21.13 4.11
C THR A 256 -3.99 22.25 3.24
N GLU A 257 -2.72 22.60 3.47
CA GLU A 257 -1.94 23.51 2.63
C GLU A 257 -1.17 22.79 1.52
N GLY A 258 -1.24 21.45 1.49
CA GLY A 258 -0.54 20.62 0.50
C GLY A 258 0.51 19.72 1.13
N PHE A 259 1.56 19.42 0.38
CA PHE A 259 2.65 18.54 0.81
C PHE A 259 4.01 19.04 0.28
N PRO A 260 5.11 18.75 0.98
CA PRO A 260 6.46 19.07 0.49
C PRO A 260 6.73 18.36 -0.84
N VAL A 261 7.07 19.12 -1.88
CA VAL A 261 7.20 18.59 -3.25
C VAL A 261 8.31 17.55 -3.37
N GLN A 262 9.29 17.58 -2.50
CA GLN A 262 10.42 16.64 -2.45
C GLN A 262 9.97 15.19 -2.28
N ILE A 263 8.83 14.94 -1.61
CA ILE A 263 8.32 13.57 -1.45
C ILE A 263 8.01 12.90 -2.79
N LEU A 264 7.69 13.69 -3.84
CA LEU A 264 7.42 13.15 -5.16
C LEU A 264 8.70 12.61 -5.81
N ASP A 265 9.79 13.36 -5.75
CA ASP A 265 11.09 12.94 -6.28
C ASP A 265 11.62 11.71 -5.51
N TYR A 266 11.55 11.75 -4.18
CA TYR A 266 11.97 10.61 -3.35
C TYR A 266 11.16 9.34 -3.65
N ALA A 267 9.83 9.47 -3.75
CA ALA A 267 8.96 8.34 -4.09
C ALA A 267 9.24 7.78 -5.49
N GLN A 268 9.51 8.65 -6.46
CA GLN A 268 9.83 8.24 -7.81
C GLN A 268 11.15 7.45 -7.85
N ARG A 269 12.22 7.94 -7.19
CA ARG A 269 13.51 7.24 -7.09
C ARG A 269 13.36 5.86 -6.46
N ILE A 270 12.69 5.75 -5.31
CA ILE A 270 12.46 4.48 -4.63
C ILE A 270 11.66 3.52 -5.52
N SER A 271 10.61 4.01 -6.18
CA SER A 271 9.76 3.20 -7.05
C SER A 271 10.52 2.66 -8.27
N LEU A 272 11.35 3.47 -8.93
CA LEU A 272 12.14 3.07 -10.10
C LEU A 272 13.32 2.16 -9.76
N ALA A 273 13.85 2.24 -8.53
CA ALA A 273 14.92 1.38 -8.04
C ALA A 273 14.41 0.04 -7.48
N SER A 274 13.10 -0.20 -7.49
CA SER A 274 12.48 -1.42 -6.95
C SER A 274 11.95 -2.31 -8.08
N PRO A 275 12.17 -3.67 -8.01
CA PRO A 275 11.72 -4.61 -9.05
C PRO A 275 10.24 -5.00 -8.88
N VAL A 276 9.38 -4.02 -8.59
CA VAL A 276 7.94 -4.25 -8.39
C VAL A 276 7.12 -3.15 -9.07
N PRO A 277 5.92 -3.46 -9.57
CA PRO A 277 5.11 -2.49 -10.31
C PRO A 277 4.49 -1.42 -9.40
N PHE A 278 4.31 -1.71 -8.12
CA PHE A 278 3.64 -0.83 -7.18
C PHE A 278 4.27 -0.84 -5.79
N LEU A 279 4.39 0.36 -5.21
CA LEU A 279 4.75 0.59 -3.80
C LEU A 279 3.88 1.71 -3.23
N ARG A 280 3.50 1.58 -1.95
CA ARG A 280 3.15 2.71 -1.13
C ARG A 280 4.37 3.08 -0.30
N ILE A 281 4.79 4.32 -0.40
CA ILE A 281 5.98 4.85 0.27
C ILE A 281 5.50 5.88 1.27
N ASP A 282 5.76 5.62 2.54
CA ASP A 282 5.26 6.42 3.65
C ASP A 282 6.39 7.37 4.11
N PHE A 283 6.11 8.67 4.10
CA PHE A 283 7.01 9.72 4.57
C PHE A 283 6.46 10.39 5.83
N LEU A 284 7.34 10.85 6.68
CA LEU A 284 7.05 11.81 7.73
C LEU A 284 7.58 13.16 7.25
N ALA A 285 6.71 14.16 7.13
CA ALA A 285 7.14 15.46 6.68
C ALA A 285 6.56 16.58 7.53
N ALA A 286 7.43 17.55 7.82
CA ALA A 286 7.12 18.76 8.54
C ALA A 286 7.91 19.92 7.92
N ASP A 287 7.27 21.06 7.76
CA ASP A 287 7.79 22.18 7.00
C ASP A 287 8.23 21.69 5.59
N GLU A 288 9.43 22.05 5.15
CA GLU A 288 10.01 21.61 3.87
C GLU A 288 10.81 20.30 3.97
N ASN A 289 10.84 19.64 5.14
CA ASN A 289 11.66 18.44 5.36
C ASN A 289 10.79 17.18 5.25
N ALA A 290 11.31 16.17 4.57
CA ALA A 290 10.65 14.88 4.45
C ALA A 290 11.63 13.73 4.68
N PHE A 291 11.19 12.74 5.45
CA PHE A 291 11.98 11.57 5.84
C PHE A 291 11.21 10.30 5.53
N LEU A 292 11.89 9.27 5.03
CA LEU A 292 11.24 7.98 4.82
C LEU A 292 10.82 7.35 6.15
N GLY A 293 9.56 6.94 6.22
CA GLY A 293 9.00 6.16 7.33
C GLY A 293 8.99 4.66 7.06
N GLU A 294 8.40 4.24 5.93
CA GLU A 294 8.21 2.83 5.57
C GLU A 294 7.98 2.66 4.06
N ILE A 295 8.37 1.51 3.51
CA ILE A 295 8.05 1.09 2.14
C ILE A 295 7.11 -0.12 2.21
N THR A 296 5.89 0.02 1.67
CA THR A 296 4.85 -1.00 1.76
C THR A 296 4.42 -1.49 0.38
N PRO A 297 4.77 -2.71 -0.03
CA PRO A 297 4.37 -3.27 -1.33
C PRO A 297 2.91 -3.73 -1.37
N HIS A 298 2.29 -3.95 -0.22
CA HIS A 298 0.89 -4.37 -0.08
C HIS A 298 0.25 -3.62 1.08
N PRO A 299 -0.16 -2.38 0.88
CA PRO A 299 -0.77 -1.57 1.92
C PRO A 299 -2.03 -2.26 2.46
N GLY A 300 -2.19 -2.22 3.80
CA GLY A 300 -3.09 -2.98 4.64
C GLY A 300 -4.46 -3.29 4.06
N GLY A 301 -4.87 -4.55 4.12
CA GLY A 301 -6.07 -5.03 3.46
C GLY A 301 -6.04 -4.82 1.94
N THR A 302 -7.01 -5.33 1.26
CA THR A 302 -7.16 -5.12 -0.20
C THR A 302 -7.96 -3.86 -0.53
N TYR A 303 -8.21 -2.97 0.46
CA TYR A 303 -9.15 -1.84 0.38
C TYR A 303 -10.57 -2.24 -0.07
N ALA A 304 -10.92 -3.53 0.01
CA ALA A 304 -12.25 -4.04 -0.32
C ALA A 304 -13.31 -3.24 0.45
N GLY A 305 -14.23 -2.61 -0.26
CA GLY A 305 -15.27 -1.77 0.30
C GLY A 305 -14.84 -0.36 0.74
N GLN A 306 -13.59 0.03 0.51
CA GLN A 306 -13.09 1.37 0.87
C GLN A 306 -12.80 2.28 -0.33
N LEU A 307 -12.41 1.70 -1.47
CA LEU A 307 -12.20 2.49 -2.70
C LEU A 307 -13.50 2.69 -3.45
N PHE A 308 -13.69 3.89 -4.00
CA PHE A 308 -14.66 4.10 -5.06
C PHE A 308 -14.26 3.29 -6.31
N ASP A 309 -15.24 2.88 -7.10
CA ASP A 309 -14.98 2.07 -8.29
C ASP A 309 -14.16 2.83 -9.33
N GLU A 310 -14.35 4.13 -9.47
CA GLU A 310 -13.55 4.99 -10.34
C GLU A 310 -12.08 5.03 -9.89
N ALA A 311 -11.85 5.15 -8.58
CA ALA A 311 -10.50 5.13 -8.02
C ALA A 311 -9.84 3.75 -8.21
N ASP A 312 -10.57 2.66 -7.97
CA ASP A 312 -10.06 1.30 -8.18
C ASP A 312 -9.66 1.06 -9.64
N LYS A 313 -10.46 1.58 -10.57
CA LYS A 313 -10.18 1.49 -12.00
C LYS A 313 -8.97 2.35 -12.40
N GLU A 314 -8.94 3.64 -12.03
CA GLU A 314 -7.84 4.55 -12.33
C GLU A 314 -6.50 4.00 -11.83
N LEU A 315 -6.44 3.56 -10.57
CA LEU A 315 -5.25 2.97 -9.98
C LEU A 315 -4.90 1.61 -10.59
N GLY A 316 -5.90 0.85 -11.02
CA GLY A 316 -5.71 -0.42 -11.73
C GLY A 316 -5.06 -0.21 -13.10
N GLU A 317 -5.47 0.80 -13.87
CA GLU A 317 -4.85 1.18 -15.13
C GLU A 317 -3.37 1.54 -14.94
N MET A 318 -3.08 2.38 -13.94
CA MET A 318 -1.70 2.73 -13.60
C MET A 318 -0.86 1.51 -13.19
N PHE A 319 -1.46 0.54 -12.50
CA PHE A 319 -0.79 -0.70 -12.12
C PHE A 319 -0.45 -1.54 -13.35
N TYR A 320 -1.39 -1.75 -14.26
CA TYR A 320 -1.19 -2.48 -15.51
C TYR A 320 -0.07 -1.85 -16.37
N GLU A 321 -0.12 -0.53 -16.54
CA GLU A 321 0.94 0.19 -17.25
C GLU A 321 2.31 0.09 -16.56
N ALA A 322 2.32 0.06 -15.21
CA ALA A 322 3.55 -0.10 -14.44
C ALA A 322 4.16 -1.48 -14.62
N GLU A 323 3.34 -2.55 -14.65
CA GLU A 323 3.82 -3.90 -14.97
C GLU A 323 4.46 -3.96 -16.36
N ALA A 324 3.82 -3.34 -17.35
CA ALA A 324 4.36 -3.31 -18.72
C ALA A 324 5.70 -2.55 -18.79
N ARG A 325 5.83 -1.39 -18.11
CA ARG A 325 7.09 -0.63 -18.05
C ARG A 325 8.20 -1.39 -17.34
N LEU A 326 7.89 -2.00 -16.19
CA LEU A 326 8.85 -2.83 -15.46
C LEU A 326 9.32 -4.01 -16.32
N TYR A 327 8.39 -4.71 -16.97
CA TYR A 327 8.72 -5.84 -17.82
C TYR A 327 9.60 -5.43 -19.02
N LEU A 328 9.29 -4.30 -19.65
CA LEU A 328 10.11 -3.74 -20.73
C LEU A 328 11.53 -3.42 -20.25
N ASP A 329 11.69 -2.81 -19.07
CA ASP A 329 12.99 -2.51 -18.50
C ASP A 329 13.80 -3.79 -18.18
N LEU A 330 13.14 -4.82 -17.66
CA LEU A 330 13.76 -6.13 -17.43
C LEU A 330 14.23 -6.80 -18.73
N LEU A 331 13.42 -6.74 -19.80
CA LEU A 331 13.80 -7.24 -21.13
C LEU A 331 15.00 -6.48 -21.72
N LYS A 332 15.15 -5.19 -21.38
CA LYS A 332 16.31 -4.37 -21.75
C LYS A 332 17.53 -4.60 -20.85
N GLY A 333 17.45 -5.52 -19.88
CA GLY A 333 18.53 -5.87 -18.97
C GLY A 333 18.71 -4.96 -17.76
N LYS A 334 17.72 -4.13 -17.43
CA LYS A 334 17.76 -3.31 -16.20
C LYS A 334 17.99 -4.19 -14.98
N LYS A 335 18.92 -3.78 -14.15
CA LYS A 335 19.25 -4.39 -12.85
C LYS A 335 18.83 -3.45 -11.72
N PHE A 336 18.71 -3.99 -10.52
CA PHE A 336 18.30 -3.26 -9.31
C PHE A 336 19.33 -3.47 -8.18
N PRO A 337 20.58 -3.01 -8.39
CA PRO A 337 21.68 -3.30 -7.46
C PRO A 337 21.44 -2.74 -6.06
N GLU A 338 20.90 -1.54 -5.93
CA GLU A 338 20.59 -0.89 -4.65
C GLU A 338 19.55 -1.71 -3.88
N PHE A 339 18.53 -2.22 -4.58
CA PHE A 339 17.51 -3.07 -3.98
C PHE A 339 18.12 -4.38 -3.45
N PHE A 340 18.80 -5.12 -4.30
CA PHE A 340 19.38 -6.41 -3.94
C PHE A 340 20.56 -6.29 -2.95
N GLY A 341 21.19 -5.12 -2.83
CA GLY A 341 22.20 -4.82 -1.80
C GLY A 341 21.62 -4.60 -0.41
N CYS A 342 20.32 -4.27 -0.31
CA CYS A 342 19.64 -3.94 0.95
C CYS A 342 18.68 -5.01 1.44
N TYR A 343 18.17 -5.85 0.54
CA TYR A 343 17.19 -6.88 0.86
C TYR A 343 17.73 -8.26 0.47
N ASP A 344 17.71 -9.18 1.42
CA ASP A 344 18.00 -10.58 1.12
C ASP A 344 16.87 -11.13 0.22
N SER A 345 17.19 -11.34 -1.05
CA SER A 345 16.24 -11.81 -2.06
C SER A 345 16.14 -13.32 -2.13
N GLY A 346 17.03 -14.06 -1.46
CA GLY A 346 17.19 -15.50 -1.65
C GLY A 346 17.60 -15.88 -3.09
N LEU A 347 17.88 -14.89 -3.94
CA LEU A 347 18.36 -15.09 -5.31
C LEU A 347 19.88 -15.08 -5.29
N ASP A 348 20.48 -16.25 -5.51
CA ASP A 348 21.91 -16.35 -5.80
C ASP A 348 22.16 -15.89 -7.25
N LEU A 349 22.39 -14.61 -7.41
CA LEU A 349 22.62 -14.00 -8.73
C LEU A 349 23.97 -14.40 -9.36
N GLY A 350 24.86 -15.08 -8.56
CA GLY A 350 26.18 -15.52 -9.03
C GLY A 350 26.23 -16.93 -9.63
N LYS A 351 25.20 -17.78 -9.41
CA LYS A 351 25.23 -19.19 -9.81
C LYS A 351 24.40 -19.56 -11.04
N ARG A 352 23.89 -18.58 -11.80
CA ARG A 352 23.01 -18.86 -12.95
C ARG A 352 23.71 -19.22 -14.25
N GLU A 353 25.04 -19.11 -14.35
CA GLU A 353 25.74 -19.43 -15.60
C GLU A 353 25.96 -20.94 -15.83
N GLU A 354 25.79 -21.81 -14.82
CA GLU A 354 26.14 -23.25 -14.94
C GLU A 354 24.93 -24.18 -15.19
N LYS A 355 23.68 -23.71 -15.23
CA LYS A 355 22.51 -24.61 -15.37
C LYS A 355 21.81 -24.59 -16.71
N PHE A 356 22.34 -23.90 -17.70
CA PHE A 356 21.78 -23.87 -19.06
C PHE A 356 22.77 -24.30 -20.16
N ASN A 357 23.74 -25.20 -19.82
CA ASN A 357 24.53 -25.95 -20.81
C ASN A 357 24.11 -27.42 -20.83
#